data_ad4fab69eccb482de30486fcf2b1054a
#
_entry.id   ad4fab69eccb482de30486fcf2b1054a
#
_cell.length_a   1.000
_cell.length_b   1.000
_cell.length_c   1.000
_cell.angle_alpha   90.00
_cell.angle_beta   90.00
_cell.angle_gamma   90.00
#
_symmetry.space_group_name_H-M   'P 1'
#
loop_
_entity.id
_entity.type
_entity.pdbx_description
1 polymer ?
#
loop_
_entity_poly.entity_id
_entity_poly.type
_entity_poly.pdbx_seq_one_letter_code
_entity_poly.pdbx_strand_id
1 'polypeptide(L)'
;MNIGERILERRTQIKMSLETFAKRTNVSVETVRTWESGSVIPETLRLTGIAHALNTSVEYLLEEDDPVHNRWQLNDRMFSEDNMYRFVERKSRELNLIQTQYALSFMKKSHEGQFRKGADKVPYINHPLLMACHAFAVGIQEDSVIATCLLHDVVEDCGVTAEELPVSDEAKEAVLLLSFEKQEALTKEESLEQYYEKIVNNRIASIVKCLDRCNNISGMATAFTREKMANYIDETERYIMPILDNIKYQYPAYNTASFLLKYHMRSVLETLKHVL
;
A
#
# COMPACT_ATOMS: atom_id res chain seq x y z
N MET A 1 19.75 -11.87 -9.36
CA MET A 1 19.58 -13.27 -9.89
C MET A 1 19.21 -13.22 -11.34
N ASN A 2 19.77 -14.08 -12.17
CA ASN A 2 19.34 -14.19 -13.56
C ASN A 2 18.05 -15.03 -13.68
N ILE A 3 17.44 -15.06 -14.86
CA ILE A 3 16.17 -15.76 -15.09
C ILE A 3 16.23 -17.26 -14.75
N GLY A 4 17.39 -17.91 -14.99
CA GLY A 4 17.59 -19.32 -14.66
C GLY A 4 17.60 -19.59 -13.17
N GLU A 5 18.30 -18.74 -12.40
CA GLU A 5 18.33 -18.79 -10.95
C GLU A 5 16.94 -18.61 -10.34
N ARG A 6 16.13 -17.71 -10.91
CA ARG A 6 14.73 -17.49 -10.47
C ARG A 6 13.82 -18.69 -10.77
N ILE A 7 14.01 -19.31 -11.92
CA ILE A 7 13.30 -20.57 -12.26
C ILE A 7 13.64 -21.65 -11.24
N LEU A 8 14.94 -21.85 -10.95
CA LEU A 8 15.42 -22.85 -9.99
C LEU A 8 14.88 -22.57 -8.59
N GLU A 9 15.01 -21.32 -8.13
CA GLU A 9 14.53 -20.90 -6.82
C GLU A 9 13.04 -21.18 -6.66
N ARG A 10 12.23 -20.68 -7.61
CA ARG A 10 10.78 -20.82 -7.53
C ARG A 10 10.31 -22.27 -7.60
N ARG A 11 10.91 -23.08 -8.47
CA ARG A 11 10.63 -24.51 -8.55
C ARG A 11 10.93 -25.22 -7.21
N THR A 12 12.05 -24.85 -6.59
CA THR A 12 12.47 -25.43 -5.30
C THR A 12 11.54 -25.02 -4.16
N GLN A 13 11.15 -23.74 -4.11
CA GLN A 13 10.20 -23.21 -3.12
C GLN A 13 8.88 -23.97 -3.13
N ILE A 14 8.34 -24.26 -4.33
CA ILE A 14 7.08 -25.02 -4.48
C ILE A 14 7.30 -26.53 -4.45
N LYS A 15 8.51 -26.99 -4.12
CA LYS A 15 8.89 -28.43 -4.03
C LYS A 15 8.57 -29.23 -5.30
N MET A 16 8.70 -28.62 -6.47
CA MET A 16 8.41 -29.28 -7.75
C MET A 16 9.66 -30.00 -8.28
N SER A 17 9.52 -31.25 -8.71
CA SER A 17 10.65 -31.98 -9.34
C SER A 17 10.93 -31.47 -10.75
N LEU A 18 12.17 -31.69 -11.24
CA LEU A 18 12.58 -31.36 -12.61
C LEU A 18 11.67 -32.01 -13.66
N GLU A 19 11.33 -33.28 -13.44
CA GLU A 19 10.46 -34.06 -14.34
C GLU A 19 9.05 -33.47 -14.41
N THR A 20 8.51 -33.06 -13.26
CA THR A 20 7.19 -32.43 -13.18
C THR A 20 7.18 -31.08 -13.89
N PHE A 21 8.21 -30.30 -13.70
CA PHE A 21 8.34 -28.99 -14.35
C PHE A 21 8.53 -29.13 -15.86
N ALA A 22 9.41 -30.05 -16.31
CA ALA A 22 9.61 -30.37 -17.72
C ALA A 22 8.31 -30.79 -18.41
N LYS A 23 7.52 -31.65 -17.74
CA LYS A 23 6.19 -32.08 -18.24
C LYS A 23 5.22 -30.91 -18.34
N ARG A 24 5.15 -30.03 -17.35
CA ARG A 24 4.25 -28.85 -17.34
C ARG A 24 4.59 -27.82 -18.40
N THR A 25 5.86 -27.68 -18.73
CA THR A 25 6.36 -26.72 -19.74
C THR A 25 6.54 -27.34 -21.12
N ASN A 26 6.23 -28.64 -21.27
CA ASN A 26 6.35 -29.41 -22.50
C ASN A 26 7.77 -29.35 -23.12
N VAL A 27 8.79 -29.59 -22.29
CA VAL A 27 10.20 -29.64 -22.70
C VAL A 27 10.89 -30.84 -22.06
N SER A 28 12.13 -31.15 -22.48
CA SER A 28 12.94 -32.19 -21.84
C SER A 28 13.47 -31.72 -20.48
N VAL A 29 13.78 -32.67 -19.60
CA VAL A 29 14.45 -32.38 -18.32
C VAL A 29 15.78 -31.67 -18.55
N GLU A 30 16.51 -32.04 -19.60
CA GLU A 30 17.77 -31.41 -19.99
C GLU A 30 17.59 -29.93 -20.35
N THR A 31 16.52 -29.60 -21.08
CA THR A 31 16.17 -28.19 -21.37
C THR A 31 15.92 -27.40 -20.09
N VAL A 32 15.23 -27.99 -19.10
CA VAL A 32 15.03 -27.32 -17.80
C VAL A 32 16.38 -27.07 -17.11
N ARG A 33 17.28 -28.06 -17.12
CA ARG A 33 18.63 -27.91 -16.53
C ARG A 33 19.42 -26.78 -17.18
N THR A 34 19.36 -26.67 -18.50
CA THR A 34 20.05 -25.57 -19.21
C THR A 34 19.44 -24.20 -18.89
N TRP A 35 18.15 -24.11 -18.66
CA TRP A 35 17.49 -22.89 -18.19
C TRP A 35 17.94 -22.53 -16.76
N GLU A 36 17.86 -23.49 -15.82
CA GLU A 36 18.20 -23.29 -14.41
C GLU A 36 19.68 -22.96 -14.21
N SER A 37 20.56 -23.53 -15.03
CA SER A 37 22.00 -23.19 -15.01
C SER A 37 22.34 -21.84 -15.66
N GLY A 38 21.38 -21.20 -16.33
CA GLY A 38 21.60 -19.97 -17.10
C GLY A 38 22.37 -20.19 -18.42
N SER A 39 22.67 -21.45 -18.80
CA SER A 39 23.37 -21.77 -20.05
C SER A 39 22.54 -21.45 -21.28
N VAL A 40 21.21 -21.51 -21.15
CA VAL A 40 20.24 -21.14 -22.18
C VAL A 40 19.16 -20.28 -21.56
N ILE A 41 18.88 -19.13 -22.17
CA ILE A 41 17.76 -18.26 -21.77
C ILE A 41 16.49 -18.77 -22.44
N PRO A 42 15.38 -18.99 -21.71
CA PRO A 42 14.11 -19.38 -22.32
C PRO A 42 13.63 -18.32 -23.33
N GLU A 43 13.09 -18.77 -24.46
CA GLU A 43 12.46 -17.86 -25.43
C GLU A 43 11.30 -17.10 -24.80
N THR A 44 11.13 -15.82 -25.19
CA THR A 44 10.09 -14.92 -24.64
C THR A 44 8.70 -15.54 -24.71
N LEU A 45 8.36 -16.25 -25.78
CA LEU A 45 7.09 -16.92 -25.98
C LEU A 45 6.83 -18.04 -24.96
N ARG A 46 7.87 -18.59 -24.35
CA ARG A 46 7.77 -19.65 -23.34
C ARG A 46 7.59 -19.12 -21.91
N LEU A 47 7.90 -17.85 -21.67
CA LEU A 47 7.90 -17.27 -20.32
C LEU A 47 6.55 -17.35 -19.64
N THR A 48 5.46 -17.15 -20.39
CA THR A 48 4.08 -17.29 -19.84
C THR A 48 3.79 -18.71 -19.36
N GLY A 49 4.18 -19.71 -20.15
CA GLY A 49 4.02 -21.12 -19.78
C GLY A 49 4.90 -21.52 -18.59
N ILE A 50 6.13 -21.02 -18.53
CA ILE A 50 7.06 -21.22 -17.42
C ILE A 50 6.50 -20.58 -16.14
N ALA A 51 6.05 -19.33 -16.22
CA ALA A 51 5.48 -18.60 -15.10
C ALA A 51 4.23 -19.30 -14.55
N HIS A 52 3.33 -19.74 -15.43
CA HIS A 52 2.14 -20.52 -15.06
C HIS A 52 2.50 -21.84 -14.38
N ALA A 53 3.47 -22.60 -14.95
CA ALA A 53 3.91 -23.87 -14.38
C ALA A 53 4.51 -23.72 -12.97
N LEU A 54 5.18 -22.60 -12.71
CA LEU A 54 5.82 -22.25 -11.44
C LEU A 54 4.88 -21.49 -10.47
N ASN A 55 3.63 -21.27 -10.86
CA ASN A 55 2.67 -20.46 -10.11
C ASN A 55 3.27 -19.09 -9.72
N THR A 56 3.79 -18.40 -10.71
CA THR A 56 4.41 -17.07 -10.62
C THR A 56 4.02 -16.22 -11.84
N SER A 57 4.64 -15.08 -12.05
CA SER A 57 4.39 -14.24 -13.21
C SER A 57 5.65 -14.09 -14.09
N VAL A 58 5.44 -13.64 -15.33
CA VAL A 58 6.54 -13.37 -16.27
C VAL A 58 7.45 -12.27 -15.75
N GLU A 59 6.88 -11.25 -15.11
CA GLU A 59 7.65 -10.15 -14.53
C GLU A 59 8.60 -10.64 -13.45
N TYR A 60 8.18 -11.57 -12.57
CA TYR A 60 9.08 -12.19 -11.58
C TYR A 60 10.27 -12.89 -12.24
N LEU A 61 10.05 -13.55 -13.38
CA LEU A 61 11.13 -14.25 -14.08
C LEU A 61 12.11 -13.28 -14.75
N LEU A 62 11.64 -12.11 -15.17
CA LEU A 62 12.42 -11.09 -15.90
C LEU A 62 12.99 -9.99 -15.00
N GLU A 63 12.62 -9.95 -13.73
CA GLU A 63 13.05 -8.92 -12.81
C GLU A 63 14.58 -8.90 -12.68
N GLU A 64 15.21 -7.76 -12.95
CA GLU A 64 16.61 -7.56 -12.61
C GLU A 64 16.75 -7.36 -11.11
N ASP A 65 17.81 -7.91 -10.49
CA ASP A 65 18.11 -7.67 -9.09
C ASP A 65 18.40 -6.18 -8.89
N ASP A 66 17.38 -5.44 -8.44
CA ASP A 66 17.60 -4.12 -7.88
C ASP A 66 18.01 -4.31 -6.41
N PRO A 67 19.28 -4.01 -6.05
CA PRO A 67 19.74 -4.15 -4.68
C PRO A 67 18.97 -3.28 -3.68
N VAL A 68 18.18 -2.31 -4.16
CA VAL A 68 17.31 -1.46 -3.34
C VAL A 68 16.01 -2.19 -2.98
N HIS A 69 15.43 -3.00 -3.87
CA HIS A 69 14.20 -3.76 -3.63
C HIS A 69 14.39 -4.95 -2.68
N ASN A 70 15.59 -5.52 -2.58
CA ASN A 70 15.88 -6.69 -1.71
C ASN A 70 15.94 -6.38 -0.21
N ARG A 71 15.72 -5.13 0.21
CA ARG A 71 15.79 -4.72 1.62
C ARG A 71 14.44 -4.64 2.33
N TRP A 72 13.33 -4.79 1.60
CA TRP A 72 12.01 -4.78 2.22
C TRP A 72 11.70 -6.14 2.85
N GLN A 73 11.50 -6.14 4.15
CA GLN A 73 11.06 -7.33 4.90
C GLN A 73 9.64 -7.79 4.50
N LEU A 74 8.87 -6.96 3.81
CA LEU A 74 7.64 -7.32 3.11
C LEU A 74 7.94 -7.59 1.64
N ASN A 75 8.86 -8.53 1.37
CA ASN A 75 9.32 -8.94 0.04
C ASN A 75 8.25 -9.73 -0.75
N ASP A 76 7.01 -9.29 -0.64
CA ASP A 76 5.92 -9.80 -1.44
C ASP A 76 5.70 -8.85 -2.62
N ARG A 77 5.76 -9.38 -3.83
CA ARG A 77 5.42 -8.66 -5.07
C ARG A 77 4.09 -7.90 -4.97
N MET A 78 3.19 -8.39 -4.12
CA MET A 78 1.90 -7.76 -3.87
C MET A 78 2.04 -6.29 -3.44
N PHE A 79 3.15 -5.94 -2.76
CA PHE A 79 3.42 -4.59 -2.25
C PHE A 79 4.34 -3.76 -3.15
N SER A 80 4.71 -4.24 -4.35
CA SER A 80 5.42 -3.41 -5.31
C SER A 80 4.50 -2.32 -5.88
N GLU A 81 5.04 -1.13 -6.13
CA GLU A 81 4.29 0.02 -6.64
C GLU A 81 3.56 -0.32 -7.94
N ASP A 82 4.23 -1.01 -8.86
CA ASP A 82 3.65 -1.41 -10.14
C ASP A 82 2.47 -2.38 -9.97
N ASN A 83 2.59 -3.37 -9.08
CA ASN A 83 1.51 -4.33 -8.85
C ASN A 83 0.34 -3.68 -8.14
N MET A 84 0.58 -2.84 -7.14
CA MET A 84 -0.47 -2.08 -6.46
C MET A 84 -1.16 -1.10 -7.41
N TYR A 85 -0.39 -0.39 -8.23
CA TYR A 85 -0.93 0.53 -9.24
C TYR A 85 -1.86 -0.20 -10.21
N ARG A 86 -1.38 -1.31 -10.80
CA ARG A 86 -2.19 -2.15 -11.72
C ARG A 86 -3.42 -2.75 -11.02
N PHE A 87 -3.30 -3.13 -9.76
CA PHE A 87 -4.43 -3.63 -8.99
C PHE A 87 -5.50 -2.54 -8.82
N VAL A 88 -5.12 -1.34 -8.37
CA VAL A 88 -6.04 -0.21 -8.18
C VAL A 88 -6.64 0.22 -9.52
N GLU A 89 -5.84 0.31 -10.58
CA GLU A 89 -6.30 0.64 -11.93
C GLU A 89 -7.34 -0.36 -12.44
N ARG A 90 -7.07 -1.66 -12.33
CA ARG A 90 -7.99 -2.72 -12.73
C ARG A 90 -9.28 -2.67 -11.90
N LYS A 91 -9.17 -2.56 -10.58
CA LYS A 91 -10.33 -2.51 -9.67
C LYS A 91 -11.19 -1.28 -9.92
N SER A 92 -10.59 -0.12 -10.14
CA SER A 92 -11.34 1.10 -10.43
C SER A 92 -12.11 0.99 -11.76
N ARG A 93 -11.55 0.33 -12.76
CA ARG A 93 -12.25 0.06 -14.03
C ARG A 93 -13.37 -0.96 -13.86
N GLU A 94 -13.12 -2.09 -13.18
CA GLU A 94 -14.11 -3.13 -12.89
C GLU A 94 -15.34 -2.57 -12.16
N LEU A 95 -15.14 -1.66 -11.22
CA LEU A 95 -16.18 -1.06 -10.38
C LEU A 95 -16.68 0.29 -10.90
N ASN A 96 -16.18 0.76 -12.04
CA ASN A 96 -16.52 2.06 -12.65
C ASN A 96 -16.27 3.25 -11.69
N LEU A 97 -15.15 3.23 -10.96
CA LEU A 97 -14.74 4.29 -10.03
C LEU A 97 -13.95 5.37 -10.79
N ILE A 98 -14.68 6.32 -11.34
CA ILE A 98 -14.13 7.33 -12.28
C ILE A 98 -13.16 8.29 -11.58
N GLN A 99 -13.51 8.78 -10.37
CA GLN A 99 -12.64 9.66 -9.61
C GLN A 99 -11.34 8.98 -9.24
N THR A 100 -11.41 7.71 -8.82
CA THR A 100 -10.23 6.88 -8.51
C THR A 100 -9.28 6.76 -9.71
N GLN A 101 -9.80 6.59 -10.93
CA GLN A 101 -8.97 6.49 -12.14
C GLN A 101 -8.20 7.80 -12.41
N TYR A 102 -8.84 8.95 -12.26
CA TYR A 102 -8.18 10.26 -12.39
C TYR A 102 -7.21 10.51 -11.23
N ALA A 103 -7.63 10.23 -9.99
CA ALA A 103 -6.81 10.38 -8.80
C ALA A 103 -5.52 9.55 -8.86
N LEU A 104 -5.58 8.31 -9.37
CA LEU A 104 -4.44 7.42 -9.52
C LEU A 104 -3.34 8.02 -10.41
N SER A 105 -3.73 8.56 -11.56
CA SER A 105 -2.80 9.19 -12.50
C SER A 105 -2.25 10.51 -11.95
N PHE A 106 -3.09 11.29 -11.29
CA PHE A 106 -2.74 12.58 -10.68
C PHE A 106 -1.75 12.38 -9.54
N MET A 107 -2.03 11.48 -8.61
CA MET A 107 -1.16 11.11 -7.49
C MET A 107 0.24 10.70 -7.97
N LYS A 108 0.31 9.81 -8.98
CA LYS A 108 1.59 9.35 -9.53
C LYS A 108 2.43 10.51 -10.05
N LYS A 109 1.81 11.45 -10.76
CA LYS A 109 2.47 12.64 -11.30
C LYS A 109 2.92 13.60 -10.20
N SER A 110 2.07 13.85 -9.20
CA SER A 110 2.33 14.81 -8.13
C SER A 110 3.49 14.38 -7.22
N HIS A 111 3.60 13.08 -6.94
CA HIS A 111 4.67 12.52 -6.10
C HIS A 111 5.89 12.02 -6.89
N GLU A 112 6.03 12.40 -8.17
CA GLU A 112 7.17 11.96 -8.99
C GLU A 112 8.49 12.42 -8.36
N GLY A 113 9.43 11.47 -8.19
CA GLY A 113 10.73 11.74 -7.58
C GLY A 113 10.74 11.92 -6.06
N GLN A 114 9.59 11.81 -5.39
CA GLN A 114 9.52 11.85 -3.93
C GLN A 114 9.72 10.47 -3.31
N PHE A 115 10.33 10.44 -2.12
CA PHE A 115 10.61 9.21 -1.36
C PHE A 115 10.11 9.34 0.08
N ARG A 116 9.68 8.21 0.66
CA ARG A 116 9.33 8.15 2.08
C ARG A 116 10.56 8.40 2.96
N LYS A 117 10.33 9.00 4.14
CA LYS A 117 11.37 9.16 5.17
C LYS A 117 11.76 7.77 5.70
N GLY A 118 13.06 7.46 5.66
CA GLY A 118 13.60 6.18 6.12
C GLY A 118 14.92 5.86 5.42
N ALA A 119 15.55 4.75 5.80
CA ALA A 119 16.83 4.31 5.22
C ALA A 119 16.69 3.77 3.79
N ASP A 120 15.52 3.25 3.47
CA ASP A 120 15.26 2.55 2.21
C ASP A 120 14.53 3.49 1.24
N LYS A 121 15.11 4.17 0.38
CA LYS A 121 14.55 5.13 -0.60
C LYS A 121 13.27 4.61 -1.32
N VAL A 122 12.20 4.41 -0.55
CA VAL A 122 10.92 3.93 -1.06
C VAL A 122 10.20 5.05 -1.78
N PRO A 123 9.77 4.87 -3.04
CA PRO A 123 8.95 5.86 -3.72
C PRO A 123 7.72 6.23 -2.89
N TYR A 124 7.42 7.53 -2.78
CA TYR A 124 6.31 7.99 -1.93
C TYR A 124 4.97 7.39 -2.33
N ILE A 125 4.74 7.16 -3.63
CA ILE A 125 3.52 6.56 -4.17
C ILE A 125 3.16 5.20 -3.56
N ASN A 126 4.13 4.49 -2.96
CA ASN A 126 3.88 3.23 -2.25
C ASN A 126 2.81 3.41 -1.17
N HIS A 127 2.88 4.49 -0.40
CA HIS A 127 1.96 4.76 0.70
C HIS A 127 0.48 4.94 0.26
N PRO A 128 0.12 5.88 -0.62
CA PRO A 128 -1.26 6.03 -1.06
C PRO A 128 -1.77 4.82 -1.84
N LEU A 129 -0.92 4.12 -2.60
CA LEU A 129 -1.29 2.88 -3.26
C LEU A 129 -1.63 1.76 -2.26
N LEU A 130 -0.81 1.61 -1.22
CA LEU A 130 -1.07 0.61 -0.17
C LEU A 130 -2.35 0.94 0.60
N MET A 131 -2.64 2.22 0.87
CA MET A 131 -3.90 2.65 1.47
C MET A 131 -5.10 2.29 0.61
N ALA A 132 -5.07 2.55 -0.70
CA ALA A 132 -6.13 2.19 -1.62
C ALA A 132 -6.33 0.67 -1.71
N CYS A 133 -5.24 -0.11 -1.78
CA CYS A 133 -5.29 -1.57 -1.73
C CYS A 133 -5.90 -2.09 -0.42
N HIS A 134 -5.51 -1.49 0.71
CA HIS A 134 -6.04 -1.84 2.02
C HIS A 134 -7.54 -1.51 2.12
N ALA A 135 -7.97 -0.35 1.64
CA ALA A 135 -9.38 0.02 1.58
C ALA A 135 -10.21 -1.03 0.81
N PHE A 136 -9.75 -1.46 -0.37
CA PHE A 136 -10.40 -2.55 -1.12
C PHE A 136 -10.41 -3.87 -0.33
N ALA A 137 -9.32 -4.21 0.35
CA ALA A 137 -9.20 -5.46 1.12
C ALA A 137 -10.15 -5.52 2.31
N VAL A 138 -10.43 -4.37 2.95
CA VAL A 138 -11.43 -4.29 4.03
C VAL A 138 -12.87 -4.05 3.53
N GLY A 139 -13.08 -4.14 2.21
CA GLY A 139 -14.41 -4.10 1.59
C GLY A 139 -14.93 -2.72 1.21
N ILE A 140 -14.10 -1.67 1.27
CA ILE A 140 -14.47 -0.32 0.83
C ILE A 140 -14.33 -0.24 -0.69
N GLN A 141 -15.42 0.13 -1.37
CA GLN A 141 -15.47 0.26 -2.84
C GLN A 141 -16.07 1.60 -3.28
N GLU A 142 -16.11 2.56 -2.39
CA GLU A 142 -16.67 3.89 -2.65
C GLU A 142 -15.63 4.76 -3.36
N ASP A 143 -16.02 5.33 -4.53
CA ASP A 143 -15.11 6.07 -5.41
C ASP A 143 -14.46 7.26 -4.72
N SER A 144 -15.23 8.08 -3.99
CA SER A 144 -14.71 9.23 -3.25
C SER A 144 -13.72 8.83 -2.13
N VAL A 145 -13.95 7.70 -1.46
CA VAL A 145 -13.02 7.21 -0.41
C VAL A 145 -11.71 6.72 -1.00
N ILE A 146 -11.76 5.90 -2.06
CA ILE A 146 -10.54 5.38 -2.71
C ILE A 146 -9.74 6.52 -3.35
N ALA A 147 -10.42 7.46 -4.02
CA ALA A 147 -9.78 8.64 -4.58
C ALA A 147 -9.12 9.51 -3.49
N THR A 148 -9.78 9.71 -2.34
CA THR A 148 -9.21 10.43 -1.19
C THR A 148 -8.01 9.68 -0.61
N CYS A 149 -8.01 8.35 -0.50
CA CYS A 149 -6.83 7.58 -0.10
C CYS A 149 -5.61 7.87 -1.00
N LEU A 150 -5.84 8.01 -2.31
CA LEU A 150 -4.76 8.30 -3.27
C LEU A 150 -4.25 9.75 -3.17
N LEU A 151 -5.09 10.70 -2.79
CA LEU A 151 -4.80 12.14 -2.85
C LEU A 151 -4.58 12.80 -1.49
N HIS A 152 -4.69 12.06 -0.37
CA HIS A 152 -4.76 12.63 0.98
C HIS A 152 -3.57 13.53 1.36
N ASP A 153 -2.38 13.26 0.84
CA ASP A 153 -1.16 14.03 1.12
C ASP A 153 -0.75 14.98 -0.02
N VAL A 154 -1.45 14.96 -1.18
CA VAL A 154 -1.03 15.73 -2.37
C VAL A 154 -1.06 17.24 -2.12
N VAL A 155 -2.05 17.73 -1.39
CA VAL A 155 -2.15 19.16 -1.04
C VAL A 155 -1.06 19.56 -0.05
N GLU A 156 -0.78 18.73 0.96
CA GLU A 156 0.22 19.00 1.98
C GLU A 156 1.65 18.92 1.43
N ASP A 157 1.96 17.89 0.61
CA ASP A 157 3.32 17.54 0.24
C ASP A 157 3.75 18.01 -1.17
N CYS A 158 2.81 18.35 -2.07
CA CYS A 158 3.14 18.60 -3.48
C CYS A 158 2.88 20.05 -3.93
N GLY A 159 2.42 20.94 -3.04
CA GLY A 159 2.10 22.34 -3.39
C GLY A 159 0.93 22.48 -4.38
N VAL A 160 0.04 21.50 -4.42
CA VAL A 160 -1.17 21.47 -5.25
C VAL A 160 -2.33 22.05 -4.45
N THR A 161 -3.20 22.83 -5.08
CA THR A 161 -4.43 23.33 -4.44
C THR A 161 -5.56 22.31 -4.54
N ALA A 162 -6.55 22.40 -3.64
CA ALA A 162 -7.68 21.49 -3.67
C ALA A 162 -8.54 21.63 -4.95
N GLU A 163 -8.56 22.82 -5.54
CA GLU A 163 -9.27 23.10 -6.79
C GLU A 163 -8.71 22.31 -7.97
N GLU A 164 -7.41 22.04 -7.98
CA GLU A 164 -6.73 21.28 -9.02
C GLU A 164 -6.99 19.78 -8.95
N LEU A 165 -7.51 19.27 -7.82
CA LEU A 165 -7.75 17.85 -7.65
C LEU A 165 -8.89 17.36 -8.58
N PRO A 166 -8.68 16.27 -9.35
CA PRO A 166 -9.62 15.77 -10.33
C PRO A 166 -10.73 14.90 -9.71
N VAL A 167 -11.35 15.37 -8.63
CA VAL A 167 -12.35 14.63 -7.86
C VAL A 167 -13.52 15.54 -7.47
N SER A 168 -14.58 14.96 -6.90
CA SER A 168 -15.76 15.69 -6.43
C SER A 168 -15.43 16.63 -5.27
N ASP A 169 -16.30 17.63 -5.04
CA ASP A 169 -16.13 18.57 -3.93
C ASP A 169 -16.14 17.86 -2.57
N GLU A 170 -16.92 16.80 -2.40
CA GLU A 170 -16.90 15.96 -1.19
C GLU A 170 -15.51 15.33 -0.92
N ALA A 171 -14.86 14.82 -1.96
CA ALA A 171 -13.51 14.26 -1.85
C ALA A 171 -12.46 15.34 -1.62
N LYS A 172 -12.58 16.51 -2.28
CA LYS A 172 -11.71 17.68 -2.05
C LYS A 172 -11.77 18.16 -0.62
N GLU A 173 -12.98 18.30 -0.08
CA GLU A 173 -13.19 18.67 1.32
C GLU A 173 -12.51 17.67 2.26
N ALA A 174 -12.67 16.37 2.01
CA ALA A 174 -12.02 15.33 2.81
C ALA A 174 -10.49 15.41 2.74
N VAL A 175 -9.89 15.66 1.58
CA VAL A 175 -8.43 15.87 1.44
C VAL A 175 -7.98 17.08 2.23
N LEU A 176 -8.69 18.21 2.17
CA LEU A 176 -8.35 19.41 2.94
C LEU A 176 -8.42 19.16 4.45
N LEU A 177 -9.42 18.42 4.93
CA LEU A 177 -9.53 18.05 6.33
C LEU A 177 -8.41 17.12 6.80
N LEU A 178 -7.81 16.34 5.91
CA LEU A 178 -6.70 15.44 6.20
C LEU A 178 -5.35 16.16 6.26
N SER A 179 -5.21 17.31 5.61
CA SER A 179 -4.01 18.15 5.66
C SER A 179 -3.91 18.85 7.02
N PHE A 180 -2.81 18.58 7.75
CA PHE A 180 -2.61 19.16 9.08
C PHE A 180 -1.89 20.49 8.99
N GLU A 181 -2.56 21.57 9.37
CA GLU A 181 -1.96 22.89 9.53
C GLU A 181 -1.82 23.26 11.01
N LYS A 182 -0.58 23.46 11.47
CA LYS A 182 -0.33 23.96 12.81
C LYS A 182 -0.72 25.44 12.89
N GLN A 183 -1.66 25.77 13.76
CA GLN A 183 -2.06 27.14 14.02
C GLN A 183 -1.05 27.79 14.97
N GLU A 184 -0.50 28.97 14.59
CA GLU A 184 0.50 29.69 15.40
C GLU A 184 -0.02 30.13 16.78
N ALA A 185 -1.34 30.36 16.90
CA ALA A 185 -1.98 30.82 18.11
C ALA A 185 -2.29 29.69 19.13
N LEU A 186 -2.12 28.42 18.74
CA LEU A 186 -2.48 27.24 19.53
C LEU A 186 -1.27 26.41 19.91
N THR A 187 -1.36 25.73 21.03
CA THR A 187 -0.42 24.67 21.37
C THR A 187 -0.55 23.52 20.36
N LYS A 188 0.45 22.65 20.31
CA LYS A 188 0.40 21.47 19.45
C LYS A 188 -0.82 20.58 19.80
N GLU A 189 -1.11 20.44 21.09
CA GLU A 189 -2.21 19.62 21.60
C GLU A 189 -3.57 20.17 21.18
N GLU A 190 -3.80 21.47 21.39
CA GLU A 190 -5.02 22.15 20.95
C GLU A 190 -5.24 22.08 19.43
N SER A 191 -4.15 22.22 18.66
CA SER A 191 -4.19 22.08 17.20
C SER A 191 -4.60 20.66 16.78
N LEU A 192 -4.08 19.63 17.46
CA LEU A 192 -4.43 18.24 17.21
C LEU A 192 -5.89 17.95 17.58
N GLU A 193 -6.37 18.45 18.71
CA GLU A 193 -7.75 18.29 19.14
C GLU A 193 -8.74 18.85 18.11
N GLN A 194 -8.52 20.10 17.66
CA GLN A 194 -9.34 20.71 16.61
C GLN A 194 -9.25 19.96 15.26
N TYR A 195 -8.06 19.48 14.89
CA TYR A 195 -7.85 18.70 13.68
C TYR A 195 -8.68 17.41 13.70
N TYR A 196 -8.58 16.64 14.78
CA TYR A 196 -9.30 15.38 14.88
C TYR A 196 -10.81 15.57 15.08
N GLU A 197 -11.24 16.67 15.72
CA GLU A 197 -12.67 17.04 15.83
C GLU A 197 -13.30 17.30 14.44
N LYS A 198 -12.59 17.97 13.55
CA LYS A 198 -13.05 18.16 12.16
C LYS A 198 -13.14 16.86 11.41
N ILE A 199 -12.13 16.00 11.54
CA ILE A 199 -12.08 14.70 10.86
C ILE A 199 -13.23 13.80 11.28
N VAL A 200 -13.54 13.71 12.57
CA VAL A 200 -14.59 12.80 13.09
C VAL A 200 -15.98 13.13 12.55
N ASN A 201 -16.20 14.37 12.16
CA ASN A 201 -17.48 14.85 11.62
C ASN A 201 -17.59 14.68 10.10
N ASN A 202 -16.52 14.28 9.40
CA ASN A 202 -16.53 13.99 7.97
C ASN A 202 -16.36 12.50 7.72
N ARG A 203 -17.31 11.90 7.05
CA ARG A 203 -17.37 10.45 6.80
C ARG A 203 -16.15 9.90 6.05
N ILE A 204 -15.73 10.59 4.98
CA ILE A 204 -14.60 10.17 4.15
C ILE A 204 -13.29 10.40 4.90
N ALA A 205 -13.09 11.59 5.46
CA ALA A 205 -11.87 11.91 6.20
C ALA A 205 -11.66 10.97 7.38
N SER A 206 -12.72 10.59 8.12
CA SER A 206 -12.66 9.64 9.25
C SER A 206 -12.06 8.30 8.84
N ILE A 207 -12.61 7.65 7.81
CA ILE A 207 -12.15 6.32 7.42
C ILE A 207 -10.78 6.37 6.73
N VAL A 208 -10.49 7.41 5.92
CA VAL A 208 -9.18 7.57 5.27
C VAL A 208 -8.09 7.84 6.31
N LYS A 209 -8.36 8.66 7.35
CA LYS A 209 -7.40 8.88 8.44
C LYS A 209 -7.08 7.60 9.22
N CYS A 210 -8.08 6.73 9.42
CA CYS A 210 -7.84 5.43 10.04
C CYS A 210 -7.00 4.50 9.16
N LEU A 211 -7.20 4.51 7.83
CA LEU A 211 -6.39 3.76 6.88
C LEU A 211 -4.94 4.27 6.84
N ASP A 212 -4.75 5.59 6.79
CA ASP A 212 -3.44 6.24 6.87
C ASP A 212 -2.69 5.85 8.15
N ARG A 213 -3.34 6.00 9.30
CA ARG A 213 -2.74 5.63 10.59
C ARG A 213 -2.36 4.15 10.65
N CYS A 214 -3.23 3.27 10.18
CA CYS A 214 -2.99 1.83 10.14
C CYS A 214 -1.77 1.50 9.26
N ASN A 215 -1.65 2.14 8.09
CA ASN A 215 -0.50 1.98 7.22
C ASN A 215 0.80 2.47 7.86
N ASN A 216 0.77 3.66 8.46
CA ASN A 216 1.94 4.25 9.11
C ASN A 216 2.42 3.44 10.34
N ILE A 217 1.50 2.91 11.16
CA ILE A 217 1.83 2.04 12.30
C ILE A 217 2.52 0.76 11.83
N SER A 218 2.02 0.15 10.76
CA SER A 218 2.58 -1.11 10.24
C SER A 218 4.05 -1.01 9.82
N GLY A 219 4.50 0.18 9.44
CA GLY A 219 5.89 0.44 9.03
C GLY A 219 6.76 1.21 10.05
N MET A 220 6.19 1.68 11.16
CA MET A 220 6.90 2.63 12.03
C MET A 220 8.10 2.03 12.77
N ALA A 221 8.11 0.71 13.02
CA ALA A 221 9.21 0.06 13.72
C ALA A 221 10.56 0.16 12.98
N THR A 222 10.55 0.27 11.65
CA THR A 222 11.73 0.41 10.81
C THR A 222 12.13 1.85 10.53
N ALA A 223 11.21 2.81 10.74
CA ALA A 223 11.38 4.19 10.30
C ALA A 223 11.45 5.22 11.46
N PHE A 224 10.93 4.88 12.66
CA PHE A 224 10.81 5.82 13.77
C PHE A 224 11.79 5.50 14.90
N THR A 225 12.21 6.55 15.64
CA THR A 225 12.89 6.38 16.92
C THR A 225 11.92 5.86 17.98
N ARG A 226 12.44 5.27 19.07
CA ARG A 226 11.60 4.79 20.19
C ARG A 226 10.69 5.88 20.75
N GLU A 227 11.22 7.07 20.98
CA GLU A 227 10.46 8.23 21.47
C GLU A 227 9.32 8.60 20.50
N LYS A 228 9.62 8.67 19.20
CA LYS A 228 8.61 8.96 18.18
C LYS A 228 7.55 7.87 18.10
N MET A 229 7.94 6.59 18.25
CA MET A 229 6.97 5.48 18.30
C MET A 229 6.06 5.60 19.52
N ALA A 230 6.59 5.90 20.71
CA ALA A 230 5.79 6.07 21.92
C ALA A 230 4.76 7.19 21.77
N ASN A 231 5.17 8.35 21.26
CA ASN A 231 4.26 9.47 20.99
C ASN A 231 3.20 9.11 19.94
N TYR A 232 3.57 8.31 18.93
CA TYR A 232 2.66 7.91 17.88
C TYR A 232 1.63 6.88 18.36
N ILE A 233 2.02 6.02 19.30
CA ILE A 233 1.13 5.08 19.99
C ILE A 233 0.10 5.86 20.80
N ASP A 234 0.55 6.80 21.65
CA ASP A 234 -0.31 7.63 22.47
C ASP A 234 -1.33 8.42 21.63
N GLU A 235 -0.86 9.10 20.59
CA GLU A 235 -1.73 9.83 19.66
C GLU A 235 -2.76 8.92 18.98
N THR A 236 -2.36 7.69 18.63
CA THR A 236 -3.28 6.73 18.02
C THR A 236 -4.36 6.29 18.99
N GLU A 237 -4.01 6.01 20.24
CA GLU A 237 -4.98 5.60 21.26
C GLU A 237 -5.92 6.74 21.64
N ARG A 238 -5.38 7.97 21.72
CA ARG A 238 -6.15 9.15 22.14
C ARG A 238 -7.13 9.63 21.07
N TYR A 239 -6.75 9.61 19.80
CA TYR A 239 -7.55 10.23 18.73
C TYR A 239 -8.12 9.24 17.72
N ILE A 240 -7.34 8.25 17.27
CA ILE A 240 -7.78 7.36 16.19
C ILE A 240 -8.71 6.25 16.67
N MET A 241 -8.44 5.68 17.84
CA MET A 241 -9.32 4.64 18.38
C MET A 241 -10.76 5.16 18.64
N PRO A 242 -10.97 6.38 19.19
CA PRO A 242 -12.31 6.98 19.28
C PRO A 242 -12.97 7.23 17.91
N ILE A 243 -12.20 7.62 16.88
CA ILE A 243 -12.75 7.79 15.51
C ILE A 243 -13.30 6.46 14.99
N LEU A 244 -12.57 5.35 15.17
CA LEU A 244 -13.04 4.01 14.76
C LEU A 244 -14.32 3.59 15.51
N ASP A 245 -14.43 3.94 16.79
CA ASP A 245 -15.65 3.69 17.56
C ASP A 245 -16.82 4.55 17.04
N ASN A 246 -16.56 5.82 16.70
CA ASN A 246 -17.57 6.70 16.14
C ASN A 246 -18.05 6.22 14.74
N ILE A 247 -17.14 5.79 13.87
CA ILE A 247 -17.46 5.22 12.56
C ILE A 247 -18.46 4.08 12.68
N LYS A 248 -18.27 3.20 13.67
CA LYS A 248 -19.15 2.07 13.91
C LYS A 248 -20.61 2.47 14.14
N TYR A 249 -20.83 3.61 14.81
CA TYR A 249 -22.17 4.07 15.14
C TYR A 249 -22.77 4.99 14.07
N GLN A 250 -21.95 5.88 13.50
CA GLN A 250 -22.44 6.89 12.54
C GLN A 250 -22.47 6.38 11.10
N TYR A 251 -21.55 5.48 10.74
CA TYR A 251 -21.35 5.04 9.35
C TYR A 251 -21.38 3.51 9.23
N PRO A 252 -22.54 2.86 9.39
CA PRO A 252 -22.65 1.39 9.42
C PRO A 252 -22.07 0.67 8.22
N ALA A 253 -21.99 1.34 7.06
CA ALA A 253 -21.35 0.81 5.85
C ALA A 253 -19.87 0.46 6.05
N TYR A 254 -19.20 1.09 7.00
CA TYR A 254 -17.80 0.86 7.32
C TYR A 254 -17.56 -0.03 8.56
N ASN A 255 -18.59 -0.69 9.10
CA ASN A 255 -18.44 -1.52 10.30
C ASN A 255 -17.37 -2.59 10.17
N THR A 256 -17.35 -3.33 9.06
CA THR A 256 -16.33 -4.36 8.80
C THR A 256 -14.94 -3.75 8.72
N ALA A 257 -14.79 -2.65 7.97
CA ALA A 257 -13.52 -1.94 7.87
C ALA A 257 -13.04 -1.42 9.22
N SER A 258 -13.92 -0.76 9.99
CA SER A 258 -13.61 -0.26 11.33
C SER A 258 -13.15 -1.37 12.27
N PHE A 259 -13.83 -2.53 12.27
CA PHE A 259 -13.43 -3.68 13.08
C PHE A 259 -12.04 -4.19 12.71
N LEU A 260 -11.79 -4.42 11.40
CA LEU A 260 -10.51 -4.96 10.92
C LEU A 260 -9.35 -3.99 11.18
N LEU A 261 -9.55 -2.68 10.93
CA LEU A 261 -8.55 -1.65 11.20
C LEU A 261 -8.25 -1.56 12.71
N LYS A 262 -9.28 -1.58 13.55
CA LYS A 262 -9.11 -1.54 15.01
C LYS A 262 -8.35 -2.76 15.53
N TYR A 263 -8.71 -3.95 15.03
CA TYR A 263 -8.02 -5.19 15.40
C TYR A 263 -6.55 -5.16 14.98
N HIS A 264 -6.26 -4.78 13.73
CA HIS A 264 -4.90 -4.69 13.20
C HIS A 264 -4.07 -3.69 14.02
N MET A 265 -4.55 -2.45 14.17
CA MET A 265 -3.83 -1.43 14.92
C MET A 265 -3.57 -1.86 16.36
N ARG A 266 -4.55 -2.39 17.08
CA ARG A 266 -4.35 -2.88 18.45
C ARG A 266 -3.30 -3.98 18.53
N SER A 267 -3.33 -4.95 17.62
CA SER A 267 -2.33 -6.02 17.59
C SER A 267 -0.90 -5.48 17.47
N VAL A 268 -0.69 -4.51 16.56
CA VAL A 268 0.63 -3.90 16.37
C VAL A 268 1.02 -3.05 17.59
N LEU A 269 0.12 -2.21 18.09
CA LEU A 269 0.40 -1.32 19.22
C LEU A 269 0.74 -2.10 20.50
N GLU A 270 -0.03 -3.14 20.82
CA GLU A 270 0.25 -3.99 21.99
C GLU A 270 1.62 -4.68 21.87
N THR A 271 1.96 -5.18 20.66
CA THR A 271 3.28 -5.77 20.42
C THR A 271 4.40 -4.74 20.66
N LEU A 272 4.26 -3.54 20.10
CA LEU A 272 5.29 -2.49 20.21
C LEU A 272 5.43 -1.96 21.64
N LYS A 273 4.35 -1.82 22.40
CA LYS A 273 4.40 -1.43 23.82
C LYS A 273 5.22 -2.40 24.69
N HIS A 274 5.28 -3.69 24.30
CA HIS A 274 6.06 -4.67 25.03
C HIS A 274 7.55 -4.66 24.69
N VAL A 275 7.95 -4.03 23.58
CA VAL A 275 9.35 -3.99 23.11
C VAL A 275 9.99 -2.59 23.21
N LEU A 276 9.20 -1.56 23.51
CA LEU A 276 9.68 -0.20 23.76
C LEU A 276 10.12 -0.01 25.19
#